data_7e95b344e1abc1a37c96d2ad2ad0453e
#
_entry.id   7e95b344e1abc1a37c96d2ad2ad0453e
#
_cell.length_a   1.000
_cell.length_b   1.000
_cell.length_c   1.000
_cell.angle_alpha   90.00
_cell.angle_beta   90.00
_cell.angle_gamma   90.00
#
_symmetry.space_group_name_H-M   'P 1'
#
loop_
_entity.id
_entity.type
_entity.pdbx_description
1 polymer ?
#
loop_
_entity_poly.entity_id
_entity_poly.type
_entity_poly.pdbx_seq_one_letter_code
_entity_poly.pdbx_strand_id
1 'polypeptide(L)'
;MTGVLTETGIFVGGGGEGYATPQELLLKYGNRHGLIAGATGTGKTVTLQILAEAFSSAGVPVFMADVKGDLAGIAMAGSAAGKLHDAFQKRADTIGYELSYRDFPVTFWDMFGEQGHPVRTTVTEMGPLLLSRLMGLSEAQEGVLNIAFHLADAEGLALLDLADLRAMLLYVGENADEIGMRYGNVAPQTVGAIQRQLLVLETQGAAKFFGEPALALSDMMTLAADGRGRINILAADKLMSSPRLYATFLLWLLSELFEELPEVGDPERPRFVFFFDEAHLLFDDAPKALIDKVEQVARLIRSKGVGIYFITQNPADVPEDILGQLGNRVQHALRAFTAKDQKDLKRAAENYRPNPRFDTEDAIKEVGTGEAVTSFLQNKGVPGIVERTLVRPPQSRLGPLSPEERRAIVQSSPFGLKYDKTIDRESAFEILGARAAAAAQEAAEAEAREAAEAASAKEEAARAREFKQARRFDPVKPEKSASSTRRKSASRSDSIIETFGKSLARQLGSKAGQQLVRGVLGSLFKSR
;
A
#
# COMPACT_ATOMS: atom_id res chain seq x y z
N MET A 1 -9.39 -12.91 -40.54
CA MET A 1 -9.02 -13.34 -39.18
C MET A 1 -9.01 -12.10 -38.29
N THR A 2 -9.49 -12.22 -37.08
CA THR A 2 -9.60 -11.08 -36.11
C THR A 2 -8.29 -10.96 -35.33
N GLY A 3 -7.73 -9.76 -35.23
CA GLY A 3 -6.57 -9.49 -34.36
C GLY A 3 -6.96 -9.33 -32.89
N VAL A 4 -5.99 -8.92 -32.05
CA VAL A 4 -6.22 -8.64 -30.61
C VAL A 4 -7.17 -7.45 -30.42
N LEU A 5 -7.05 -6.42 -31.26
CA LEU A 5 -7.91 -5.25 -31.29
C LEU A 5 -8.80 -5.31 -32.53
N THR A 6 -10.04 -4.91 -32.35
CA THR A 6 -11.00 -4.59 -33.40
C THR A 6 -11.02 -3.07 -33.63
N GLU A 7 -11.88 -2.58 -34.52
CA GLU A 7 -12.01 -1.13 -34.75
C GLU A 7 -12.42 -0.35 -33.49
N THR A 8 -13.17 -0.98 -32.58
CA THR A 8 -13.78 -0.30 -31.43
C THR A 8 -13.46 -0.92 -30.06
N GLY A 9 -12.79 -2.09 -30.06
CA GLY A 9 -12.67 -2.84 -28.83
C GLY A 9 -11.55 -3.87 -28.80
N ILE A 10 -11.61 -4.69 -27.80
CA ILE A 10 -10.73 -5.81 -27.52
C ILE A 10 -11.46 -7.09 -27.90
N PHE A 11 -10.87 -7.89 -28.79
CA PHE A 11 -11.36 -9.22 -29.08
C PHE A 11 -11.04 -10.17 -27.93
N VAL A 12 -12.06 -10.63 -27.23
CA VAL A 12 -11.91 -11.53 -26.07
C VAL A 12 -12.02 -12.99 -26.50
N GLY A 13 -12.82 -13.29 -27.51
CA GLY A 13 -13.02 -14.65 -28.00
C GLY A 13 -14.19 -14.78 -28.96
N GLY A 14 -14.55 -16.00 -29.30
CA GLY A 14 -15.71 -16.31 -30.13
C GLY A 14 -16.86 -16.87 -29.32
N GLY A 15 -18.06 -16.44 -29.60
CA GLY A 15 -19.31 -16.95 -29.05
C GLY A 15 -20.30 -17.36 -30.14
N GLY A 16 -21.51 -17.65 -29.79
CA GLY A 16 -22.54 -18.06 -30.72
C GLY A 16 -22.40 -19.51 -31.18
N GLU A 17 -23.16 -19.85 -32.20
CA GLU A 17 -23.08 -21.19 -32.80
C GLU A 17 -21.70 -21.40 -33.45
N GLY A 18 -21.01 -22.47 -33.07
CA GLY A 18 -19.66 -22.77 -33.56
C GLY A 18 -18.59 -21.75 -33.12
N TYR A 19 -18.88 -20.89 -32.15
CA TYR A 19 -17.98 -19.82 -31.67
C TYR A 19 -17.58 -18.79 -32.77
N ALA A 20 -18.42 -18.60 -33.77
CA ALA A 20 -18.14 -17.73 -34.90
C ALA A 20 -18.47 -16.24 -34.65
N THR A 21 -19.20 -15.93 -33.62
CA THR A 21 -19.60 -14.54 -33.28
C THR A 21 -18.57 -13.89 -32.37
N PRO A 22 -17.88 -12.82 -32.81
CA PRO A 22 -16.90 -12.13 -31.97
C PRO A 22 -17.50 -11.62 -30.67
N GLN A 23 -16.82 -11.85 -29.56
CA GLN A 23 -17.13 -11.28 -28.26
C GLN A 23 -16.09 -10.21 -27.93
N GLU A 24 -16.57 -8.96 -27.79
CA GLU A 24 -15.71 -7.79 -27.71
C GLU A 24 -15.99 -6.97 -26.47
N LEU A 25 -14.92 -6.55 -25.79
CA LEU A 25 -14.95 -5.51 -24.77
C LEU A 25 -14.65 -4.17 -25.44
N LEU A 26 -15.65 -3.30 -25.52
CA LEU A 26 -15.48 -1.98 -26.15
C LEU A 26 -14.54 -1.10 -25.34
N LEU A 27 -13.48 -0.54 -25.94
CA LEU A 27 -12.47 0.27 -25.25
C LEU A 27 -13.07 1.45 -24.52
N LYS A 28 -14.07 2.13 -25.10
CA LYS A 28 -14.79 3.24 -24.45
C LYS A 28 -15.52 2.87 -23.16
N TYR A 29 -15.70 1.58 -22.89
CA TYR A 29 -16.30 1.06 -21.66
C TYR A 29 -15.29 0.27 -20.81
N GLY A 30 -14.02 0.28 -21.15
CA GLY A 30 -12.97 -0.34 -20.37
C GLY A 30 -12.84 0.26 -18.96
N ASN A 31 -13.19 1.55 -18.78
CA ASN A 31 -13.26 2.22 -17.47
C ASN A 31 -14.57 1.97 -16.69
N ARG A 32 -15.50 1.16 -17.23
CA ARG A 32 -16.74 0.76 -16.55
C ARG A 32 -16.55 -0.50 -15.70
N HIS A 33 -15.32 -0.76 -15.33
CA HIS A 33 -14.91 -1.84 -14.47
C HIS A 33 -15.31 -3.23 -14.97
N GLY A 34 -14.79 -4.27 -14.33
CA GLY A 34 -15.11 -5.64 -14.73
C GLY A 34 -14.89 -6.67 -13.62
N LEU A 35 -15.42 -7.85 -13.87
CA LEU A 35 -15.28 -9.03 -13.03
C LEU A 35 -14.78 -10.20 -13.88
N ILE A 36 -13.74 -10.89 -13.41
CA ILE A 36 -13.30 -12.17 -13.93
C ILE A 36 -13.41 -13.19 -12.80
N ALA A 37 -14.42 -14.06 -12.85
CA ALA A 37 -14.65 -15.01 -11.77
C ALA A 37 -14.64 -16.45 -12.26
N GLY A 38 -14.39 -17.41 -11.35
CA GLY A 38 -14.45 -18.85 -11.64
C GLY A 38 -13.50 -19.67 -10.76
N ALA A 39 -13.72 -20.96 -10.70
CA ALA A 39 -12.91 -21.87 -9.90
C ALA A 39 -11.44 -21.89 -10.33
N THR A 40 -10.56 -22.41 -9.47
CA THR A 40 -9.14 -22.58 -9.78
C THR A 40 -8.94 -23.50 -10.99
N GLY A 41 -8.04 -23.12 -11.91
CA GLY A 41 -7.70 -23.91 -13.11
C GLY A 41 -8.70 -23.79 -14.28
N THR A 42 -9.71 -22.90 -14.20
CA THR A 42 -10.72 -22.73 -15.27
C THR A 42 -10.31 -21.75 -16.37
N GLY A 43 -9.25 -20.94 -16.16
CA GLY A 43 -8.73 -20.02 -17.19
C GLY A 43 -8.74 -18.54 -16.81
N LYS A 44 -9.04 -18.17 -15.55
CA LYS A 44 -9.04 -16.76 -15.10
C LYS A 44 -7.74 -16.03 -15.40
N THR A 45 -6.59 -16.62 -15.03
CA THR A 45 -5.25 -16.04 -15.27
C THR A 45 -5.01 -15.76 -16.76
N VAL A 46 -5.45 -16.68 -17.64
CA VAL A 46 -5.35 -16.48 -19.10
C VAL A 46 -6.24 -15.32 -19.55
N THR A 47 -7.46 -15.23 -19.04
CA THR A 47 -8.37 -14.12 -19.35
C THR A 47 -7.81 -12.78 -18.88
N LEU A 48 -7.25 -12.71 -17.66
CA LEU A 48 -6.56 -11.53 -17.17
C LEU A 48 -5.41 -11.16 -18.12
N GLN A 49 -4.56 -12.14 -18.47
CA GLN A 49 -3.40 -11.92 -19.31
C GLN A 49 -3.79 -11.38 -20.69
N ILE A 50 -4.79 -11.98 -21.37
CA ILE A 50 -5.24 -11.49 -22.69
C ILE A 50 -5.84 -10.08 -22.64
N LEU A 51 -6.54 -9.72 -21.56
CA LEU A 51 -7.05 -8.36 -21.39
C LEU A 51 -5.90 -7.37 -21.18
N ALA A 52 -4.92 -7.72 -20.34
CA ALA A 52 -3.72 -6.87 -20.11
C ALA A 52 -2.93 -6.67 -21.41
N GLU A 53 -2.71 -7.74 -22.20
CA GLU A 53 -2.11 -7.67 -23.55
C GLU A 53 -2.85 -6.70 -24.48
N ALA A 54 -4.17 -6.80 -24.46
CA ALA A 54 -5.01 -6.00 -25.36
C ALA A 54 -5.05 -4.53 -24.94
N PHE A 55 -5.20 -4.24 -23.65
CA PHE A 55 -5.11 -2.87 -23.15
C PHE A 55 -3.73 -2.25 -23.45
N SER A 56 -2.65 -2.99 -23.19
CA SER A 56 -1.29 -2.57 -23.55
C SER A 56 -1.19 -2.26 -25.06
N SER A 57 -1.69 -3.16 -25.92
CA SER A 57 -1.71 -2.97 -27.38
C SER A 57 -2.51 -1.74 -27.81
N ALA A 58 -3.57 -1.39 -27.07
CA ALA A 58 -4.36 -0.19 -27.28
C ALA A 58 -3.70 1.10 -26.75
N GLY A 59 -2.47 1.03 -26.23
CA GLY A 59 -1.76 2.17 -25.63
C GLY A 59 -2.35 2.55 -24.28
N VAL A 60 -2.90 1.60 -23.52
CA VAL A 60 -3.41 1.78 -22.17
C VAL A 60 -2.47 1.10 -21.19
N PRO A 61 -1.81 1.84 -20.29
CA PRO A 61 -1.01 1.24 -19.22
C PRO A 61 -1.88 0.42 -18.26
N VAL A 62 -1.27 -0.64 -17.74
CA VAL A 62 -1.94 -1.64 -16.90
C VAL A 62 -1.17 -1.83 -15.61
N PHE A 63 -1.88 -2.02 -14.50
CA PHE A 63 -1.33 -2.56 -13.26
C PHE A 63 -1.98 -3.90 -12.93
N MET A 64 -1.18 -4.85 -12.48
CA MET A 64 -1.67 -6.11 -11.94
C MET A 64 -0.82 -6.57 -10.76
N ALA A 65 -1.48 -7.15 -9.76
CA ALA A 65 -0.81 -7.80 -8.66
C ALA A 65 -0.65 -9.29 -8.97
N ASP A 66 0.58 -9.77 -8.96
CA ASP A 66 0.92 -11.17 -9.23
C ASP A 66 1.10 -11.92 -7.90
N VAL A 67 0.01 -12.48 -7.41
CA VAL A 67 -0.04 -13.20 -6.13
C VAL A 67 0.62 -14.58 -6.21
N LYS A 68 0.56 -15.21 -7.38
CA LYS A 68 1.04 -16.59 -7.59
C LYS A 68 2.38 -16.66 -8.33
N GLY A 69 2.87 -15.54 -8.84
CA GLY A 69 4.08 -15.49 -9.65
C GLY A 69 3.89 -16.02 -11.08
N ASP A 70 2.65 -16.24 -11.54
CA ASP A 70 2.34 -16.87 -12.83
C ASP A 70 2.00 -15.87 -13.96
N LEU A 71 1.90 -14.58 -13.66
CA LEU A 71 1.64 -13.52 -14.65
C LEU A 71 2.91 -12.96 -15.30
N ALA A 72 4.06 -13.20 -14.70
CA ALA A 72 5.33 -12.61 -15.14
C ALA A 72 5.71 -12.98 -16.58
N GLY A 73 5.25 -14.13 -17.07
CA GLY A 73 5.50 -14.59 -18.44
C GLY A 73 5.02 -13.67 -19.55
N ILE A 74 4.10 -12.73 -19.24
CA ILE A 74 3.63 -11.71 -20.19
C ILE A 74 4.77 -10.84 -20.78
N ALA A 75 5.90 -10.76 -20.08
CA ALA A 75 7.10 -10.08 -20.54
C ALA A 75 7.85 -10.79 -21.67
N MET A 76 7.46 -12.02 -22.01
CA MET A 76 8.11 -12.83 -23.03
C MET A 76 7.11 -13.29 -24.08
N ALA A 77 7.52 -13.38 -25.32
CA ALA A 77 6.68 -13.93 -26.38
C ALA A 77 6.32 -15.40 -26.10
N GLY A 78 5.10 -15.80 -26.45
CA GLY A 78 4.73 -17.20 -26.57
C GLY A 78 5.60 -17.90 -27.63
N SER A 79 5.44 -19.22 -27.79
CA SER A 79 6.30 -19.98 -28.72
C SER A 79 5.50 -21.03 -29.46
N ALA A 80 5.74 -21.12 -30.78
CA ALA A 80 5.21 -22.20 -31.62
C ALA A 80 5.79 -23.58 -31.26
N ALA A 81 6.93 -23.63 -30.57
CA ALA A 81 7.49 -24.86 -30.03
C ALA A 81 6.94 -25.21 -28.63
N GLY A 82 6.04 -24.37 -28.07
CA GLY A 82 5.47 -24.55 -26.75
C GLY A 82 4.46 -25.71 -26.70
N LYS A 83 4.38 -26.40 -25.57
CA LYS A 83 3.49 -27.56 -25.35
C LYS A 83 2.00 -27.26 -25.61
N LEU A 84 1.58 -26.01 -25.49
CA LEU A 84 0.18 -25.58 -25.67
C LEU A 84 -0.10 -25.05 -27.09
N HIS A 85 0.91 -24.96 -27.97
CA HIS A 85 0.76 -24.34 -29.28
C HIS A 85 -0.36 -24.95 -30.09
N ASP A 86 -0.37 -26.30 -30.25
CA ASP A 86 -1.39 -26.99 -31.05
C ASP A 86 -2.81 -26.74 -30.53
N ALA A 87 -2.97 -26.73 -29.20
CA ALA A 87 -4.27 -26.42 -28.57
C ALA A 87 -4.69 -24.96 -28.80
N PHE A 88 -3.73 -24.04 -28.75
CA PHE A 88 -3.95 -22.62 -29.02
C PHE A 88 -4.27 -22.36 -30.49
N GLN A 89 -3.55 -23.01 -31.41
CA GLN A 89 -3.80 -22.89 -32.84
C GLN A 89 -5.20 -23.42 -33.20
N LYS A 90 -5.56 -24.61 -32.71
CA LYS A 90 -6.89 -25.17 -32.92
C LYS A 90 -7.99 -24.24 -32.39
N ARG A 91 -7.79 -23.62 -31.22
CA ARG A 91 -8.71 -22.66 -30.65
C ARG A 91 -8.82 -21.39 -31.48
N ALA A 92 -7.67 -20.85 -31.89
CA ALA A 92 -7.59 -19.69 -32.76
C ALA A 92 -8.33 -19.90 -34.09
N ASP A 93 -8.14 -21.05 -34.71
CA ASP A 93 -8.85 -21.44 -35.93
C ASP A 93 -10.37 -21.53 -35.73
N THR A 94 -10.81 -22.06 -34.56
CA THR A 94 -12.23 -22.19 -34.23
C THR A 94 -12.91 -20.84 -34.10
N ILE A 95 -12.24 -19.85 -33.51
CA ILE A 95 -12.82 -18.50 -33.26
C ILE A 95 -12.43 -17.48 -34.33
N GLY A 96 -11.75 -17.89 -35.40
CA GLY A 96 -11.31 -17.01 -36.49
C GLY A 96 -10.26 -15.96 -36.03
N TYR A 97 -9.44 -16.30 -35.02
CA TYR A 97 -8.38 -15.45 -34.50
C TYR A 97 -7.04 -15.73 -35.19
N GLU A 98 -6.27 -14.67 -35.44
CA GLU A 98 -4.90 -14.80 -35.96
C GLU A 98 -3.93 -14.92 -34.77
N LEU A 99 -3.48 -16.15 -34.50
CA LEU A 99 -2.52 -16.40 -33.44
C LEU A 99 -1.12 -15.90 -33.83
N SER A 100 -0.63 -14.92 -33.12
CA SER A 100 0.73 -14.41 -33.23
C SER A 100 1.35 -14.29 -31.85
N TYR A 101 2.62 -14.63 -31.73
CA TYR A 101 3.33 -14.54 -30.45
C TYR A 101 4.16 -13.25 -30.38
N ARG A 102 4.07 -12.57 -29.24
CA ARG A 102 4.85 -11.37 -28.96
C ARG A 102 5.03 -11.17 -27.45
N ASP A 103 6.04 -10.42 -27.07
CA ASP A 103 6.28 -9.91 -25.74
C ASP A 103 5.56 -8.58 -25.49
N PHE A 104 5.46 -8.19 -24.23
CA PHE A 104 4.87 -6.92 -23.82
C PHE A 104 5.83 -6.11 -22.95
N PRO A 105 5.73 -4.76 -22.97
CA PRO A 105 6.57 -3.89 -22.15
C PRO A 105 6.17 -4.00 -20.68
N VAL A 106 6.96 -4.70 -19.87
CA VAL A 106 6.70 -4.94 -18.47
C VAL A 106 7.64 -4.13 -17.57
N THR A 107 7.13 -3.66 -16.46
CA THR A 107 7.91 -3.20 -15.30
C THR A 107 7.53 -4.04 -14.09
N PHE A 108 8.52 -4.64 -13.45
CA PHE A 108 8.32 -5.37 -12.21
C PHE A 108 8.52 -4.46 -11.00
N TRP A 109 7.55 -4.50 -10.10
CA TRP A 109 7.55 -3.80 -8.84
C TRP A 109 7.52 -4.80 -7.69
N ASP A 110 8.17 -4.47 -6.58
CA ASP A 110 8.21 -5.33 -5.40
C ASP A 110 8.35 -4.47 -4.14
N MET A 111 7.47 -4.65 -3.19
CA MET A 111 7.54 -3.92 -1.92
C MET A 111 8.83 -4.22 -1.15
N PHE A 112 9.42 -5.40 -1.35
CA PHE A 112 10.66 -5.82 -0.69
C PHE A 112 11.93 -5.56 -1.51
N GLY A 113 11.79 -5.19 -2.79
CA GLY A 113 12.90 -4.90 -3.71
C GLY A 113 13.71 -6.13 -4.12
N GLU A 114 13.13 -7.33 -4.08
CA GLU A 114 13.83 -8.59 -4.41
C GLU A 114 13.50 -9.09 -5.82
N GLN A 115 12.27 -8.88 -6.26
CA GLN A 115 11.74 -9.38 -7.53
C GLN A 115 11.40 -8.28 -8.55
N GLY A 116 11.61 -7.02 -8.19
CA GLY A 116 11.29 -5.84 -8.98
C GLY A 116 11.86 -4.59 -8.36
N HIS A 117 11.58 -3.43 -8.96
CA HIS A 117 11.96 -2.14 -8.37
C HIS A 117 11.19 -1.94 -7.06
N PRO A 118 11.86 -1.43 -6.02
CA PRO A 118 11.19 -1.17 -4.75
C PRO A 118 10.04 -0.18 -4.90
N VAL A 119 8.88 -0.56 -4.37
CA VAL A 119 7.75 0.35 -4.22
C VAL A 119 7.80 0.96 -2.84
N ARG A 120 7.80 2.29 -2.78
CA ARG A 120 7.77 3.02 -1.51
C ARG A 120 6.71 4.11 -1.56
N THR A 121 6.22 4.45 -0.38
CA THR A 121 5.43 5.65 -0.12
C THR A 121 5.96 6.33 1.14
N THR A 122 5.68 7.61 1.32
CA THR A 122 5.98 8.26 2.59
C THR A 122 4.84 8.05 3.58
N VAL A 123 5.16 8.17 4.86
CA VAL A 123 4.14 8.15 5.92
C VAL A 123 3.13 9.28 5.69
N THR A 124 3.61 10.47 5.25
CA THR A 124 2.75 11.62 4.91
C THR A 124 1.75 11.28 3.81
N GLU A 125 2.20 10.67 2.69
CA GLU A 125 1.33 10.29 1.57
C GLU A 125 0.33 9.20 1.95
N MET A 126 0.74 8.21 2.76
CA MET A 126 -0.18 7.19 3.28
C MET A 126 -1.30 7.82 4.13
N GLY A 127 -0.97 8.84 4.90
CA GLY A 127 -1.89 9.54 5.76
C GLY A 127 -2.38 8.75 7.00
N PRO A 128 -2.95 9.45 7.98
CA PRO A 128 -3.32 8.84 9.25
C PRO A 128 -4.46 7.83 9.13
N LEU A 129 -5.39 8.02 8.20
CA LEU A 129 -6.53 7.13 8.02
C LEU A 129 -6.10 5.73 7.55
N LEU A 130 -5.28 5.64 6.52
CA LEU A 130 -4.81 4.35 5.99
C LEU A 130 -3.85 3.67 6.96
N LEU A 131 -2.98 4.45 7.63
CA LEU A 131 -2.09 3.94 8.66
C LEU A 131 -2.84 3.41 9.88
N SER A 132 -3.90 4.08 10.34
CA SER A 132 -4.72 3.59 11.44
C SER A 132 -5.36 2.24 11.12
N ARG A 133 -5.82 2.06 9.86
CA ARG A 133 -6.36 0.80 9.36
C ARG A 133 -5.29 -0.28 9.26
N LEU A 134 -4.13 0.06 8.70
CA LEU A 134 -3.00 -0.86 8.59
C LEU A 134 -2.57 -1.41 9.95
N MET A 135 -2.50 -0.53 10.95
CA MET A 135 -2.14 -0.90 12.32
C MET A 135 -3.31 -1.48 13.15
N GLY A 136 -4.55 -1.42 12.66
CA GLY A 136 -5.73 -1.88 13.39
C GLY A 136 -6.00 -1.06 14.66
N LEU A 137 -5.88 0.26 14.57
CA LEU A 137 -6.04 1.17 15.71
C LEU A 137 -7.52 1.35 16.08
N SER A 138 -7.77 1.56 17.38
CA SER A 138 -9.07 2.01 17.88
C SER A 138 -9.27 3.50 17.60
N GLU A 139 -10.51 4.00 17.69
CA GLU A 139 -10.84 5.41 17.50
C GLU A 139 -9.99 6.36 18.37
N ALA A 140 -9.74 5.99 19.62
CA ALA A 140 -8.88 6.78 20.52
C ALA A 140 -7.42 6.81 20.05
N GLN A 141 -6.91 5.72 19.51
CA GLN A 141 -5.55 5.64 18.96
C GLN A 141 -5.44 6.38 17.61
N GLU A 142 -6.47 6.27 16.77
CA GLU A 142 -6.58 7.03 15.53
C GLU A 142 -6.62 8.54 15.82
N GLY A 143 -7.33 8.98 16.85
CA GLY A 143 -7.34 10.37 17.30
C GLY A 143 -5.94 10.90 17.66
N VAL A 144 -5.13 10.13 18.40
CA VAL A 144 -3.74 10.49 18.73
C VAL A 144 -2.86 10.50 17.49
N LEU A 145 -3.04 9.54 16.56
CA LEU A 145 -2.33 9.52 15.29
C LEU A 145 -2.64 10.78 14.46
N ASN A 146 -3.91 11.17 14.37
CA ASN A 146 -4.31 12.40 13.68
C ASN A 146 -3.67 13.65 14.30
N ILE A 147 -3.56 13.72 15.64
CA ILE A 147 -2.86 14.82 16.32
C ILE A 147 -1.38 14.85 15.92
N ALA A 148 -0.71 13.68 15.86
CA ALA A 148 0.69 13.59 15.46
C ALA A 148 0.90 14.12 14.03
N PHE A 149 0.05 13.74 13.07
CA PHE A 149 0.11 14.25 11.69
C PHE A 149 -0.15 15.77 11.62
N HIS A 150 -1.18 16.25 12.32
CA HIS A 150 -1.51 17.66 12.33
C HIS A 150 -0.37 18.52 12.90
N LEU A 151 0.29 18.06 13.96
CA LEU A 151 1.44 18.76 14.54
C LEU A 151 2.65 18.70 13.62
N ALA A 152 2.92 17.55 12.99
CA ALA A 152 4.00 17.43 12.04
C ALA A 152 3.83 18.42 10.87
N ASP A 153 2.61 18.53 10.35
CA ASP A 153 2.26 19.44 9.27
C ASP A 153 2.41 20.91 9.71
N ALA A 154 1.89 21.25 10.88
CA ALA A 154 1.95 22.60 11.45
C ALA A 154 3.39 23.07 11.74
N GLU A 155 4.30 22.15 12.08
CA GLU A 155 5.70 22.43 12.37
C GLU A 155 6.65 22.20 11.17
N GLY A 156 6.11 21.79 10.01
CA GLY A 156 6.88 21.51 8.80
C GLY A 156 7.81 20.30 8.94
N LEU A 157 7.45 19.33 9.80
CA LEU A 157 8.19 18.10 10.02
C LEU A 157 7.76 17.04 9.01
N ALA A 158 8.63 16.68 8.07
CA ALA A 158 8.33 15.64 7.10
C ALA A 158 8.28 14.28 7.77
N LEU A 159 7.18 13.53 7.56
CA LEU A 159 7.03 12.14 7.97
C LEU A 159 7.29 11.25 6.75
N LEU A 160 8.54 10.85 6.54
CA LEU A 160 8.97 10.09 5.37
C LEU A 160 8.89 8.59 5.62
N ASP A 161 9.31 8.16 6.80
CA ASP A 161 9.36 6.74 7.16
C ASP A 161 8.79 6.45 8.56
N LEU A 162 8.93 5.20 9.01
CA LEU A 162 8.39 4.77 10.30
C LEU A 162 9.20 5.30 11.50
N ALA A 163 10.46 5.69 11.29
CA ALA A 163 11.28 6.30 12.34
C ALA A 163 10.80 7.72 12.65
N ASP A 164 10.41 8.48 11.61
CA ASP A 164 9.77 9.78 11.75
C ASP A 164 8.47 9.73 12.54
N LEU A 165 7.60 8.79 12.15
CA LEU A 165 6.33 8.60 12.86
C LEU A 165 6.55 8.22 14.32
N ARG A 166 7.54 7.37 14.59
CA ARG A 166 7.90 6.99 15.95
C ARG A 166 8.40 8.17 16.76
N ALA A 167 9.29 9.00 16.19
CA ALA A 167 9.80 10.21 16.83
C ALA A 167 8.67 11.20 17.12
N MET A 168 7.75 11.39 16.17
CA MET A 168 6.60 12.26 16.33
C MET A 168 5.64 11.77 17.42
N LEU A 169 5.35 10.47 17.47
CA LEU A 169 4.53 9.87 18.52
C LEU A 169 5.17 9.99 19.90
N LEU A 170 6.49 9.89 19.98
CA LEU A 170 7.24 10.11 21.22
C LEU A 170 7.09 11.57 21.67
N TYR A 171 7.32 12.50 20.75
CA TYR A 171 7.14 13.94 21.00
C TYR A 171 5.73 14.27 21.50
N VAL A 172 4.70 13.73 20.84
CA VAL A 172 3.29 13.89 21.25
C VAL A 172 3.05 13.33 22.66
N GLY A 173 3.62 12.17 22.98
CA GLY A 173 3.49 11.55 24.30
C GLY A 173 4.17 12.32 25.43
N GLU A 174 5.30 12.93 25.17
CA GLU A 174 6.09 13.69 26.15
C GLU A 174 5.52 15.08 26.39
N ASN A 175 4.85 15.66 25.39
CA ASN A 175 4.17 16.95 25.49
C ASN A 175 2.65 16.80 25.65
N ALA A 176 2.19 15.65 26.15
CA ALA A 176 0.76 15.31 26.24
C ALA A 176 -0.11 16.32 26.99
N ASP A 177 0.41 16.94 28.03
CA ASP A 177 -0.32 17.94 28.84
C ASP A 177 -0.59 19.21 28.03
N GLU A 178 0.41 19.73 27.32
CA GLU A 178 0.26 20.95 26.51
C GLU A 178 -0.60 20.67 25.27
N ILE A 179 -0.32 19.58 24.57
CA ILE A 179 -1.05 19.15 23.39
C ILE A 179 -2.50 18.83 23.75
N GLY A 180 -2.71 18.18 24.89
CA GLY A 180 -4.04 17.81 25.38
C GLY A 180 -4.96 19.01 25.64
N MET A 181 -4.42 20.14 26.03
CA MET A 181 -5.19 21.40 26.21
C MET A 181 -5.72 21.95 24.87
N ARG A 182 -5.05 21.69 23.77
CA ARG A 182 -5.41 22.23 22.43
C ARG A 182 -6.23 21.26 21.60
N TYR A 183 -5.90 19.97 21.65
CA TYR A 183 -6.41 18.97 20.70
C TYR A 183 -7.18 17.83 21.36
N GLY A 184 -7.24 17.78 22.69
CA GLY A 184 -7.90 16.73 23.45
C GLY A 184 -6.92 15.76 24.11
N ASN A 185 -7.45 14.87 24.94
CA ASN A 185 -6.64 14.01 25.80
C ASN A 185 -5.71 13.07 25.05
N VAL A 186 -4.42 13.17 25.32
CA VAL A 186 -3.38 12.26 24.85
C VAL A 186 -2.89 11.41 26.03
N ALA A 187 -3.39 10.19 26.15
CA ALA A 187 -2.97 9.29 27.23
C ALA A 187 -1.67 8.56 26.87
N PRO A 188 -0.67 8.47 27.77
CA PRO A 188 0.58 7.73 27.52
C PRO A 188 0.37 6.26 27.12
N GLN A 189 -0.68 5.61 27.67
CA GLN A 189 -1.05 4.25 27.32
C GLN A 189 -1.47 4.12 25.85
N THR A 190 -2.15 5.15 25.32
CA THR A 190 -2.60 5.21 23.92
C THR A 190 -1.40 5.33 22.98
N VAL A 191 -0.46 6.23 23.27
CA VAL A 191 0.79 6.36 22.52
C VAL A 191 1.59 5.06 22.54
N GLY A 192 1.76 4.45 23.73
CA GLY A 192 2.46 3.18 23.86
C GLY A 192 1.78 2.03 23.12
N ALA A 193 0.46 2.06 22.96
CA ALA A 193 -0.26 1.08 22.16
C ALA A 193 0.01 1.25 20.66
N ILE A 194 0.01 2.49 20.15
CA ILE A 194 0.35 2.79 18.74
C ILE A 194 1.79 2.37 18.44
N GLN A 195 2.74 2.69 19.33
CA GLN A 195 4.15 2.29 19.16
C GLN A 195 4.34 0.77 19.08
N ARG A 196 3.56 -0.02 19.86
CA ARG A 196 3.57 -1.49 19.76
C ARG A 196 3.05 -1.98 18.41
N GLN A 197 1.98 -1.38 17.88
CA GLN A 197 1.47 -1.73 16.56
C GLN A 197 2.47 -1.34 15.45
N LEU A 198 3.14 -0.21 15.60
CA LEU A 198 4.21 0.20 14.69
C LEU A 198 5.35 -0.82 14.66
N LEU A 199 5.76 -1.34 15.82
CA LEU A 199 6.77 -2.39 15.92
C LEU A 199 6.32 -3.69 15.23
N VAL A 200 5.05 -4.07 15.39
CA VAL A 200 4.48 -5.23 14.67
C VAL A 200 4.57 -5.02 13.16
N LEU A 201 4.22 -3.83 12.69
CA LEU A 201 4.27 -3.47 11.28
C LEU A 201 5.71 -3.54 10.73
N GLU A 202 6.70 -3.05 11.47
CA GLU A 202 8.12 -3.16 11.12
C GLU A 202 8.58 -4.62 11.01
N THR A 203 8.16 -5.48 11.95
CA THR A 203 8.51 -6.92 11.92
C THR A 203 7.91 -7.65 10.73
N GLN A 204 6.81 -7.15 10.17
CA GLN A 204 6.20 -7.64 8.93
C GLN A 204 6.90 -7.14 7.66
N GLY A 205 7.95 -6.35 7.79
CA GLY A 205 8.75 -5.83 6.68
C GLY A 205 8.24 -4.52 6.08
N ALA A 206 7.24 -3.89 6.68
CA ALA A 206 6.69 -2.63 6.20
C ALA A 206 7.71 -1.47 6.23
N ALA A 207 8.80 -1.57 7.01
CA ALA A 207 9.89 -0.61 6.98
C ALA A 207 10.53 -0.43 5.59
N LYS A 208 10.44 -1.44 4.71
CA LYS A 208 10.91 -1.35 3.33
C LYS A 208 9.94 -0.60 2.41
N PHE A 209 8.69 -0.52 2.82
CA PHE A 209 7.64 0.14 2.06
C PHE A 209 7.57 1.65 2.34
N PHE A 210 7.95 2.09 3.55
CA PHE A 210 7.97 3.52 3.89
C PHE A 210 9.35 4.14 3.65
N GLY A 211 9.36 5.27 2.95
CA GLY A 211 10.58 6.03 2.64
C GLY A 211 10.60 6.58 1.22
N GLU A 212 11.74 7.14 0.85
CA GLU A 212 11.93 7.77 -0.46
C GLU A 212 12.92 6.97 -1.34
N PRO A 213 12.80 7.12 -2.68
CA PRO A 213 11.80 7.88 -3.40
C PRO A 213 10.43 7.19 -3.36
N ALA A 214 9.39 7.96 -3.15
CA ALA A 214 8.02 7.48 -3.26
C ALA A 214 7.65 7.13 -4.71
N LEU A 215 6.74 6.18 -4.89
CA LEU A 215 6.27 5.77 -6.21
C LEU A 215 5.46 6.89 -6.85
N ALA A 216 5.93 7.41 -7.99
CA ALA A 216 5.17 8.36 -8.77
C ALA A 216 4.20 7.62 -9.71
N LEU A 217 2.91 7.91 -9.62
CA LEU A 217 1.88 7.30 -10.45
C LEU A 217 2.11 7.55 -11.94
N SER A 218 2.65 8.71 -12.30
CA SER A 218 3.03 9.05 -13.68
C SER A 218 3.98 8.02 -14.30
N ASP A 219 4.86 7.40 -13.52
CA ASP A 219 5.79 6.39 -14.01
C ASP A 219 5.08 5.08 -14.35
N MET A 220 4.02 4.74 -13.61
CA MET A 220 3.18 3.58 -13.93
C MET A 220 2.31 3.79 -15.17
N MET A 221 2.02 5.05 -15.50
CA MET A 221 1.16 5.43 -16.64
C MET A 221 1.94 5.69 -17.92
N THR A 222 3.19 5.24 -18.00
CA THR A 222 4.05 5.44 -19.16
C THR A 222 3.73 4.50 -20.32
N LEU A 223 4.05 4.98 -21.53
CA LEU A 223 4.03 4.16 -22.74
C LEU A 223 5.44 3.68 -23.07
N ALA A 224 5.52 2.54 -23.73
CA ALA A 224 6.76 2.09 -24.36
C ALA A 224 7.06 2.90 -25.63
N ALA A 225 8.28 2.77 -26.17
CA ALA A 225 8.70 3.51 -27.36
C ALA A 225 7.85 3.20 -28.62
N ASP A 226 7.22 2.03 -28.65
CA ASP A 226 6.32 1.61 -29.72
C ASP A 226 4.85 2.03 -29.51
N GLY A 227 4.57 2.83 -28.48
CA GLY A 227 3.25 3.35 -28.16
C GLY A 227 2.35 2.40 -27.37
N ARG A 228 2.81 1.19 -27.06
CA ARG A 228 2.07 0.27 -26.18
C ARG A 228 2.06 0.75 -24.73
N GLY A 229 0.96 0.51 -24.03
CA GLY A 229 0.87 0.76 -22.60
C GLY A 229 1.80 -0.16 -21.81
N ARG A 230 2.54 0.38 -20.87
CA ARG A 230 3.39 -0.42 -19.99
C ARG A 230 2.55 -1.25 -19.02
N ILE A 231 2.92 -2.51 -18.84
CA ILE A 231 2.29 -3.43 -17.90
C ILE A 231 3.12 -3.44 -16.62
N ASN A 232 2.55 -2.92 -15.56
CA ASN A 232 3.16 -2.86 -14.23
C ASN A 232 2.73 -4.10 -13.44
N ILE A 233 3.68 -4.93 -13.03
CA ILE A 233 3.43 -6.16 -12.28
C ILE A 233 4.03 -6.03 -10.89
N LEU A 234 3.17 -6.03 -9.87
CA LEU A 234 3.60 -6.11 -8.48
C LEU A 234 3.82 -7.58 -8.08
N ALA A 235 5.03 -7.93 -7.66
CA ALA A 235 5.29 -9.21 -7.02
C ALA A 235 4.62 -9.23 -5.64
N ALA A 236 3.55 -9.99 -5.50
CA ALA A 236 2.71 -10.03 -4.31
C ALA A 236 2.73 -11.37 -3.57
N ASP A 237 3.55 -12.33 -3.99
CA ASP A 237 3.67 -13.67 -3.40
C ASP A 237 4.01 -13.62 -1.90
N LYS A 238 4.97 -12.78 -1.50
CA LYS A 238 5.34 -12.58 -0.10
C LYS A 238 4.30 -11.77 0.69
N LEU A 239 3.56 -10.89 0.02
CA LEU A 239 2.52 -10.07 0.64
C LEU A 239 1.33 -10.90 1.11
N MET A 240 1.16 -12.12 0.58
CA MET A 240 0.15 -13.06 1.03
C MET A 240 0.30 -13.47 2.50
N SER A 241 1.51 -13.41 3.05
CA SER A 241 1.73 -13.59 4.49
C SER A 241 1.27 -12.41 5.34
N SER A 242 0.95 -11.28 4.72
CA SER A 242 0.48 -10.05 5.36
C SER A 242 -0.69 -9.43 4.58
N PRO A 243 -1.89 -10.07 4.58
CA PRO A 243 -3.02 -9.64 3.75
C PRO A 243 -3.44 -8.20 4.02
N ARG A 244 -3.33 -7.74 5.27
CA ARG A 244 -3.64 -6.37 5.66
C ARG A 244 -2.71 -5.35 4.98
N LEU A 245 -1.42 -5.65 4.91
CA LEU A 245 -0.43 -4.80 4.21
C LEU A 245 -0.74 -4.75 2.71
N TYR A 246 -1.05 -5.90 2.09
CA TYR A 246 -1.45 -5.98 0.69
C TYR A 246 -2.70 -5.13 0.39
N ALA A 247 -3.77 -5.33 1.16
CA ALA A 247 -5.01 -4.58 1.00
C ALA A 247 -4.82 -3.06 1.18
N THR A 248 -4.03 -2.66 2.20
CA THR A 248 -3.75 -1.23 2.46
C THR A 248 -2.93 -0.61 1.33
N PHE A 249 -1.93 -1.32 0.83
CA PHE A 249 -1.15 -0.87 -0.33
C PHE A 249 -2.04 -0.63 -1.56
N LEU A 250 -2.88 -1.60 -1.91
CA LEU A 250 -3.76 -1.47 -3.07
C LEU A 250 -4.76 -0.32 -2.91
N LEU A 251 -5.27 -0.13 -1.68
CA LEU A 251 -6.18 0.97 -1.39
C LEU A 251 -5.47 2.33 -1.47
N TRP A 252 -4.24 2.43 -0.91
CA TRP A 252 -3.42 3.62 -1.06
C TRP A 252 -3.21 3.96 -2.53
N LEU A 253 -2.78 3.00 -3.33
CA LEU A 253 -2.52 3.20 -4.76
C LEU A 253 -3.78 3.66 -5.52
N LEU A 254 -4.95 3.10 -5.19
CA LEU A 254 -6.22 3.55 -5.76
C LEU A 254 -6.62 4.97 -5.30
N SER A 255 -6.34 5.31 -4.04
CA SER A 255 -6.63 6.63 -3.50
C SER A 255 -5.75 7.70 -4.13
N GLU A 256 -4.46 7.42 -4.30
CA GLU A 256 -3.52 8.29 -5.01
C GLU A 256 -3.96 8.57 -6.46
N LEU A 257 -4.35 7.52 -7.19
CA LEU A 257 -4.89 7.68 -8.54
C LEU A 257 -6.16 8.55 -8.56
N PHE A 258 -7.00 8.39 -7.55
CA PHE A 258 -8.21 9.20 -7.46
C PHE A 258 -7.89 10.67 -7.15
N GLU A 259 -6.88 10.94 -6.34
CA GLU A 259 -6.48 12.31 -5.97
C GLU A 259 -5.70 13.02 -7.08
N GLU A 260 -4.70 12.36 -7.67
CA GLU A 260 -3.80 12.98 -8.65
C GLU A 260 -4.42 13.13 -10.05
N LEU A 261 -5.28 12.19 -10.48
CA LEU A 261 -5.79 12.22 -11.83
C LEU A 261 -6.90 13.27 -12.01
N PRO A 262 -6.84 14.08 -13.09
CA PRO A 262 -7.94 14.99 -13.43
C PRO A 262 -9.15 14.22 -13.94
N GLU A 263 -10.35 14.78 -13.76
CA GLU A 263 -11.56 14.26 -14.38
C GLU A 263 -11.53 14.41 -15.89
N VAL A 264 -11.85 13.33 -16.61
CA VAL A 264 -11.83 13.28 -18.08
C VAL A 264 -13.16 12.85 -18.68
N GLY A 265 -14.15 12.50 -17.83
CA GLY A 265 -15.45 12.04 -18.29
C GLY A 265 -15.41 10.64 -18.89
N ASP A 266 -16.01 10.46 -20.06
CA ASP A 266 -16.06 9.16 -20.78
C ASP A 266 -15.05 9.23 -21.97
N PRO A 267 -13.77 8.87 -21.77
CA PRO A 267 -12.77 8.86 -22.83
C PRO A 267 -13.00 7.69 -23.80
N GLU A 268 -12.48 7.78 -25.03
CA GLU A 268 -12.59 6.70 -26.03
C GLU A 268 -11.88 5.40 -25.62
N ARG A 269 -10.92 5.49 -24.70
CA ARG A 269 -10.21 4.36 -24.06
C ARG A 269 -9.81 4.73 -22.64
N PRO A 270 -9.66 3.75 -21.73
CA PRO A 270 -9.14 4.03 -20.39
C PRO A 270 -7.77 4.72 -20.43
N ARG A 271 -7.50 5.54 -19.42
CA ARG A 271 -6.16 6.09 -19.18
C ARG A 271 -5.25 5.11 -18.45
N PHE A 272 -5.86 4.26 -17.64
CA PHE A 272 -5.18 3.24 -16.85
C PHE A 272 -6.15 2.11 -16.50
N VAL A 273 -5.64 0.88 -16.37
CA VAL A 273 -6.46 -0.27 -15.97
C VAL A 273 -5.79 -1.03 -14.85
N PHE A 274 -6.55 -1.31 -13.80
CA PHE A 274 -6.17 -2.12 -12.66
C PHE A 274 -6.77 -3.50 -12.71
N PHE A 275 -5.95 -4.53 -12.47
CA PHE A 275 -6.38 -5.89 -12.23
C PHE A 275 -6.04 -6.30 -10.80
N PHE A 276 -7.05 -6.54 -9.99
CA PHE A 276 -6.92 -7.06 -8.64
C PHE A 276 -7.11 -8.58 -8.63
N ASP A 277 -5.99 -9.31 -8.67
CA ASP A 277 -6.05 -10.76 -8.51
C ASP A 277 -6.32 -11.14 -7.05
N GLU A 278 -7.02 -12.25 -6.84
CA GLU A 278 -7.51 -12.71 -5.54
C GLU A 278 -8.26 -11.60 -4.77
N ALA A 279 -9.21 -10.96 -5.42
CA ALA A 279 -9.91 -9.77 -4.91
C ALA A 279 -10.60 -9.98 -3.55
N HIS A 280 -10.90 -11.24 -3.16
CA HIS A 280 -11.43 -11.55 -1.84
C HIS A 280 -10.54 -11.04 -0.70
N LEU A 281 -9.22 -10.97 -0.90
CA LEU A 281 -8.27 -10.47 0.10
C LEU A 281 -8.46 -8.98 0.45
N LEU A 282 -9.11 -8.21 -0.43
CA LEU A 282 -9.46 -6.83 -0.14
C LEU A 282 -10.67 -6.71 0.81
N PHE A 283 -11.50 -7.74 0.85
CA PHE A 283 -12.80 -7.71 1.52
C PHE A 283 -12.89 -8.64 2.73
N ASP A 284 -12.09 -9.72 2.76
CA ASP A 284 -12.05 -10.66 3.86
C ASP A 284 -11.53 -9.99 5.13
N ASP A 285 -12.31 -10.08 6.23
CA ASP A 285 -12.01 -9.45 7.52
C ASP A 285 -11.73 -7.94 7.46
N ALA A 286 -12.10 -7.28 6.35
CA ALA A 286 -11.89 -5.85 6.17
C ALA A 286 -12.87 -5.05 7.03
N PRO A 287 -12.43 -4.01 7.75
CA PRO A 287 -13.33 -3.09 8.44
C PRO A 287 -14.30 -2.44 7.46
N LYS A 288 -15.56 -2.24 7.89
CA LYS A 288 -16.58 -1.62 7.05
C LYS A 288 -16.12 -0.32 6.38
N ALA A 289 -15.44 0.56 7.11
CA ALA A 289 -14.94 1.83 6.58
C ALA A 289 -13.90 1.63 5.43
N LEU A 290 -13.18 0.50 5.39
CA LEU A 290 -12.30 0.16 4.27
C LEU A 290 -13.12 -0.25 3.04
N ILE A 291 -14.12 -1.10 3.23
CA ILE A 291 -15.04 -1.53 2.17
C ILE A 291 -15.75 -0.31 1.58
N ASP A 292 -16.30 0.58 2.43
CA ASP A 292 -16.95 1.83 2.02
C ASP A 292 -16.00 2.72 1.19
N LYS A 293 -14.71 2.78 1.55
CA LYS A 293 -13.70 3.55 0.79
C LYS A 293 -13.41 2.92 -0.56
N VAL A 294 -13.24 1.59 -0.64
CA VAL A 294 -13.08 0.87 -1.92
C VAL A 294 -14.28 1.11 -2.83
N GLU A 295 -15.50 1.01 -2.29
CA GLU A 295 -16.72 1.29 -3.03
C GLU A 295 -16.77 2.73 -3.54
N GLN A 296 -16.47 3.70 -2.68
CA GLN A 296 -16.42 5.11 -3.06
C GLN A 296 -15.42 5.35 -4.19
N VAL A 297 -14.18 4.83 -4.05
CA VAL A 297 -13.14 4.98 -5.06
C VAL A 297 -13.55 4.29 -6.36
N ALA A 298 -14.03 3.05 -6.31
CA ALA A 298 -14.50 2.32 -7.49
C ALA A 298 -15.61 3.07 -8.25
N ARG A 299 -16.53 3.71 -7.52
CA ARG A 299 -17.62 4.51 -8.12
C ARG A 299 -17.11 5.77 -8.81
N LEU A 300 -16.15 6.45 -8.21
CA LEU A 300 -15.71 7.79 -8.63
C LEU A 300 -14.53 7.76 -9.62
N ILE A 301 -13.64 6.79 -9.53
CA ILE A 301 -12.40 6.74 -10.33
C ILE A 301 -12.68 6.55 -11.83
N ARG A 302 -13.86 6.08 -12.16
CA ARG A 302 -14.33 6.01 -13.53
C ARG A 302 -14.28 7.37 -14.24
N SER A 303 -14.68 8.47 -13.56
CA SER A 303 -14.61 9.82 -14.12
C SER A 303 -13.20 10.28 -14.43
N LYS A 304 -12.20 9.64 -13.81
CA LYS A 304 -10.76 9.84 -14.07
C LYS A 304 -10.23 9.00 -15.25
N GLY A 305 -11.10 8.19 -15.87
CA GLY A 305 -10.75 7.30 -16.97
C GLY A 305 -10.05 6.01 -16.55
N VAL A 306 -10.15 5.61 -15.28
CA VAL A 306 -9.50 4.39 -14.76
C VAL A 306 -10.50 3.23 -14.72
N GLY A 307 -10.10 2.09 -15.26
CA GLY A 307 -10.83 0.82 -15.18
C GLY A 307 -10.31 -0.06 -14.05
N ILE A 308 -11.20 -0.69 -13.29
CA ILE A 308 -10.86 -1.66 -12.25
C ILE A 308 -11.48 -3.00 -12.61
N TYR A 309 -10.68 -4.06 -12.60
CA TYR A 309 -11.13 -5.43 -12.86
C TYR A 309 -10.78 -6.29 -11.65
N PHE A 310 -11.79 -6.86 -11.00
CA PHE A 310 -11.61 -7.79 -9.90
C PHE A 310 -11.54 -9.22 -10.43
N ILE A 311 -10.55 -9.98 -9.96
CA ILE A 311 -10.39 -11.38 -10.28
C ILE A 311 -10.58 -12.17 -8.98
N THR A 312 -11.55 -13.11 -8.97
CA THR A 312 -11.87 -13.90 -7.77
C THR A 312 -12.31 -15.31 -8.12
N GLN A 313 -12.32 -16.19 -7.13
CA GLN A 313 -12.81 -17.55 -7.30
C GLN A 313 -14.34 -17.63 -7.30
N ASN A 314 -15.00 -16.74 -6.55
CA ASN A 314 -16.46 -16.67 -6.46
C ASN A 314 -16.92 -15.21 -6.57
N PRO A 315 -17.89 -14.86 -7.42
CA PRO A 315 -18.48 -13.52 -7.45
C PRO A 315 -19.00 -13.04 -6.09
N ALA A 316 -19.46 -13.96 -5.23
CA ALA A 316 -19.97 -13.64 -3.89
C ALA A 316 -18.89 -13.12 -2.92
N ASP A 317 -17.61 -13.25 -3.25
CA ASP A 317 -16.50 -12.67 -2.47
C ASP A 317 -16.43 -11.14 -2.58
N VAL A 318 -17.06 -10.57 -3.61
CA VAL A 318 -17.10 -9.12 -3.84
C VAL A 318 -18.42 -8.57 -3.30
N PRO A 319 -18.41 -7.50 -2.48
CA PRO A 319 -19.63 -6.86 -1.98
C PRO A 319 -20.60 -6.45 -3.08
N GLU A 320 -21.91 -6.56 -2.82
CA GLU A 320 -22.95 -6.30 -3.83
C GLU A 320 -22.89 -4.90 -4.42
N ASP A 321 -22.62 -3.91 -3.60
CA ASP A 321 -22.55 -2.51 -4.00
C ASP A 321 -21.40 -2.27 -5.00
N ILE A 322 -20.30 -3.02 -4.86
CA ILE A 322 -19.19 -3.03 -5.81
C ILE A 322 -19.55 -3.85 -7.05
N LEU A 323 -20.13 -5.06 -6.89
CA LEU A 323 -20.55 -5.90 -8.00
C LEU A 323 -21.49 -5.16 -8.96
N GLY A 324 -22.35 -4.29 -8.44
CA GLY A 324 -23.24 -3.43 -9.22
C GLY A 324 -22.51 -2.42 -10.13
N GLN A 325 -21.24 -2.10 -9.85
CA GLN A 325 -20.41 -1.20 -10.68
C GLN A 325 -19.63 -1.93 -11.78
N LEU A 326 -19.53 -3.28 -11.71
CA LEU A 326 -18.72 -4.08 -12.61
C LEU A 326 -19.50 -4.43 -13.88
N GLY A 327 -19.39 -3.55 -14.88
CA GLY A 327 -20.17 -3.66 -16.10
C GLY A 327 -19.72 -4.74 -17.09
N ASN A 328 -18.41 -5.06 -17.11
CA ASN A 328 -17.83 -6.05 -18.00
C ASN A 328 -17.58 -7.36 -17.24
N ARG A 329 -18.20 -8.45 -17.65
CA ARG A 329 -18.16 -9.70 -16.87
C ARG A 329 -17.69 -10.89 -17.67
N VAL A 330 -16.76 -11.65 -17.09
CA VAL A 330 -16.27 -12.93 -17.59
C VAL A 330 -16.39 -13.96 -16.47
N GLN A 331 -17.27 -14.92 -16.63
CA GLN A 331 -17.50 -15.98 -15.66
C GLN A 331 -17.03 -17.32 -16.20
N HIS A 332 -15.93 -17.80 -15.68
CA HIS A 332 -15.47 -19.18 -15.90
C HIS A 332 -16.28 -20.16 -15.03
N ALA A 333 -16.05 -21.44 -15.22
CA ALA A 333 -16.77 -22.47 -14.49
C ALA A 333 -16.75 -22.26 -12.98
N LEU A 334 -17.92 -22.36 -12.36
CA LEU A 334 -18.07 -22.52 -10.92
C LEU A 334 -18.46 -23.96 -10.61
N ARG A 335 -17.84 -24.50 -9.56
CA ARG A 335 -18.16 -25.85 -9.07
C ARG A 335 -18.96 -25.70 -7.80
N ALA A 336 -20.19 -26.15 -7.82
CA ALA A 336 -21.12 -26.08 -6.68
C ALA A 336 -21.20 -27.44 -5.98
N PHE A 337 -20.42 -27.63 -4.92
CA PHE A 337 -20.39 -28.85 -4.13
C PHE A 337 -21.29 -28.76 -2.89
N THR A 338 -21.54 -27.57 -2.38
CA THR A 338 -22.33 -27.33 -1.16
C THR A 338 -23.60 -26.56 -1.49
N ALA A 339 -24.56 -26.57 -0.56
CA ALA A 339 -25.79 -25.75 -0.71
C ALA A 339 -25.48 -24.25 -0.79
N LYS A 340 -24.38 -23.79 -0.14
CA LYS A 340 -23.91 -22.41 -0.28
C LYS A 340 -23.44 -22.15 -1.71
N ASP A 341 -22.60 -23.03 -2.25
CA ASP A 341 -22.06 -22.87 -3.60
C ASP A 341 -23.18 -22.85 -4.66
N GLN A 342 -24.23 -23.67 -4.49
CA GLN A 342 -25.40 -23.67 -5.35
C GLN A 342 -26.16 -22.34 -5.30
N LYS A 343 -26.31 -21.76 -4.11
CA LYS A 343 -26.95 -20.46 -3.94
C LYS A 343 -26.11 -19.34 -4.59
N ASP A 344 -24.81 -19.38 -4.41
CA ASP A 344 -23.86 -18.40 -4.98
C ASP A 344 -23.85 -18.50 -6.51
N LEU A 345 -23.85 -19.72 -7.06
CA LEU A 345 -23.94 -19.96 -8.49
C LEU A 345 -25.24 -19.41 -9.10
N LYS A 346 -26.37 -19.69 -8.46
CA LYS A 346 -27.67 -19.15 -8.90
C LYS A 346 -27.66 -17.63 -8.90
N ARG A 347 -27.14 -17.00 -7.82
CA ARG A 347 -27.01 -15.55 -7.71
C ARG A 347 -26.08 -14.98 -8.78
N ALA A 348 -24.96 -15.67 -9.08
CA ALA A 348 -24.09 -15.28 -10.17
C ALA A 348 -24.79 -15.28 -11.52
N ALA A 349 -25.61 -16.31 -11.81
CA ALA A 349 -26.36 -16.43 -13.05
C ALA A 349 -27.45 -15.35 -13.20
N GLU A 350 -28.17 -15.01 -12.11
CA GLU A 350 -29.21 -13.99 -12.08
C GLU A 350 -28.70 -12.57 -12.43
N ASN A 351 -27.40 -12.33 -12.27
CA ASN A 351 -26.77 -11.04 -12.60
C ASN A 351 -26.52 -10.82 -14.10
N TYR A 352 -26.86 -11.78 -14.97
CA TYR A 352 -26.70 -11.67 -16.41
C TYR A 352 -28.02 -11.43 -17.12
N ARG A 353 -27.95 -10.68 -18.23
CA ARG A 353 -29.08 -10.59 -19.15
C ARG A 353 -29.20 -11.94 -19.88
N PRO A 354 -30.33 -12.67 -19.70
CA PRO A 354 -30.44 -14.05 -20.16
C PRO A 354 -30.36 -14.19 -21.68
N ASN A 355 -29.79 -15.30 -22.12
CA ASN A 355 -29.76 -15.71 -23.52
C ASN A 355 -30.84 -16.76 -23.79
N PRO A 356 -31.73 -16.56 -24.80
CA PRO A 356 -32.78 -17.53 -25.07
C PRO A 356 -32.29 -18.91 -25.54
N ARG A 357 -31.02 -19.06 -25.89
CA ARG A 357 -30.44 -20.30 -26.43
C ARG A 357 -29.98 -21.30 -25.35
N PHE A 358 -29.75 -20.83 -24.12
CA PHE A 358 -29.28 -21.68 -23.04
C PHE A 358 -29.63 -21.10 -21.66
N ASP A 359 -29.69 -21.96 -20.67
CA ASP A 359 -29.76 -21.54 -19.27
C ASP A 359 -28.37 -21.07 -18.78
N THR A 360 -28.33 -19.88 -18.13
CA THR A 360 -27.07 -19.27 -17.70
C THR A 360 -26.41 -20.04 -16.55
N GLU A 361 -27.20 -20.57 -15.61
CA GLU A 361 -26.71 -21.34 -14.49
C GLU A 361 -26.06 -22.66 -14.98
N ASP A 362 -26.72 -23.36 -15.89
CA ASP A 362 -26.18 -24.57 -16.49
C ASP A 362 -24.94 -24.28 -17.33
N ALA A 363 -24.95 -23.21 -18.10
CA ALA A 363 -23.77 -22.79 -18.87
C ALA A 363 -22.55 -22.56 -17.97
N ILE A 364 -22.69 -21.88 -16.82
CA ILE A 364 -21.59 -21.64 -15.87
C ILE A 364 -21.03 -22.96 -15.29
N LYS A 365 -21.88 -23.97 -15.09
CA LYS A 365 -21.43 -25.30 -14.63
C LYS A 365 -20.64 -26.06 -15.71
N GLU A 366 -21.04 -25.92 -16.97
CA GLU A 366 -20.60 -26.76 -18.08
C GLU A 366 -19.40 -26.21 -18.86
N VAL A 367 -19.14 -24.89 -18.81
CA VAL A 367 -18.01 -24.30 -19.57
C VAL A 367 -16.69 -24.99 -19.25
N GLY A 368 -15.94 -25.31 -20.28
CA GLY A 368 -14.65 -25.97 -20.18
C GLY A 368 -13.49 -25.03 -19.83
N THR A 369 -12.30 -25.60 -19.69
CA THR A 369 -11.08 -24.79 -19.46
C THR A 369 -10.81 -23.83 -20.62
N GLY A 370 -10.75 -22.52 -20.29
CA GLY A 370 -10.58 -21.44 -21.28
C GLY A 370 -11.85 -21.14 -22.07
N GLU A 371 -13.00 -21.63 -21.63
CA GLU A 371 -14.32 -21.16 -22.01
C GLU A 371 -14.90 -20.37 -20.84
N ALA A 372 -15.78 -19.42 -21.11
CA ALA A 372 -16.42 -18.60 -20.11
C ALA A 372 -17.81 -18.16 -20.58
N VAL A 373 -18.63 -17.76 -19.63
CA VAL A 373 -19.85 -17.01 -19.89
C VAL A 373 -19.51 -15.53 -19.83
N THR A 374 -19.72 -14.77 -20.90
CA THR A 374 -19.33 -13.36 -20.99
C THR A 374 -20.53 -12.44 -21.20
N SER A 375 -20.44 -11.24 -20.64
CA SER A 375 -21.35 -10.14 -20.91
C SER A 375 -20.56 -8.85 -20.86
N PHE A 376 -20.42 -8.19 -22.01
CA PHE A 376 -19.74 -6.90 -22.13
C PHE A 376 -20.72 -5.79 -22.39
N LEU A 377 -20.39 -4.56 -21.96
CA LEU A 377 -21.21 -3.39 -22.19
C LEU A 377 -21.27 -3.06 -23.69
N GLN A 378 -22.47 -2.92 -24.20
CA GLN A 378 -22.78 -2.54 -25.56
C GLN A 378 -23.11 -1.05 -25.68
N ASN A 379 -23.58 -0.61 -26.86
CA ASN A 379 -23.99 0.76 -27.11
C ASN A 379 -24.88 1.32 -25.98
N LYS A 380 -24.59 2.55 -25.55
CA LYS A 380 -25.21 3.26 -24.42
C LYS A 380 -24.87 2.66 -23.04
N GLY A 381 -23.84 1.79 -22.94
CA GLY A 381 -23.43 1.18 -21.68
C GLY A 381 -24.43 0.16 -21.12
N VAL A 382 -25.24 -0.46 -21.98
CA VAL A 382 -26.19 -1.50 -21.57
C VAL A 382 -25.47 -2.85 -21.55
N PRO A 383 -25.63 -3.69 -20.51
CA PRO A 383 -25.08 -5.04 -20.49
C PRO A 383 -25.56 -5.86 -21.69
N GLY A 384 -24.63 -6.49 -22.39
CA GLY A 384 -24.93 -7.40 -23.48
C GLY A 384 -25.67 -8.65 -23.02
N ILE A 385 -26.35 -9.33 -23.95
CA ILE A 385 -26.88 -10.66 -23.70
C ILE A 385 -25.72 -11.58 -23.36
N VAL A 386 -25.89 -12.42 -22.35
CA VAL A 386 -24.86 -13.37 -21.94
C VAL A 386 -24.54 -14.37 -23.05
N GLU A 387 -23.26 -14.68 -23.23
CA GLU A 387 -22.80 -15.59 -24.30
C GLU A 387 -21.76 -16.60 -23.79
N ARG A 388 -21.89 -17.87 -24.22
CA ARG A 388 -20.80 -18.84 -24.04
C ARG A 388 -19.68 -18.47 -25.00
N THR A 389 -18.51 -18.23 -24.46
CA THR A 389 -17.37 -17.65 -25.19
C THR A 389 -16.15 -18.54 -25.04
N LEU A 390 -15.62 -18.98 -26.18
CA LEU A 390 -14.31 -19.61 -26.23
C LEU A 390 -13.25 -18.51 -26.23
N VAL A 391 -12.54 -18.37 -25.11
CA VAL A 391 -11.57 -17.29 -24.87
C VAL A 391 -10.34 -17.47 -25.77
N ARG A 392 -9.90 -16.38 -26.40
CA ARG A 392 -8.72 -16.42 -27.29
C ARG A 392 -7.46 -16.86 -26.54
N PRO A 393 -6.49 -17.50 -27.22
CA PRO A 393 -5.18 -17.75 -26.62
C PRO A 393 -4.38 -16.44 -26.44
N PRO A 394 -3.43 -16.41 -25.48
CA PRO A 394 -2.54 -15.28 -25.27
C PRO A 394 -1.45 -15.22 -26.36
N GLN A 395 -0.93 -14.03 -26.59
CA GLN A 395 0.24 -13.80 -27.46
C GLN A 395 1.55 -13.98 -26.68
N SER A 396 1.54 -13.67 -25.42
CA SER A 396 2.71 -13.80 -24.55
C SER A 396 2.80 -15.19 -23.91
N ARG A 397 3.92 -15.47 -23.27
CA ARG A 397 4.18 -16.74 -22.59
C ARG A 397 3.32 -16.86 -21.33
N LEU A 398 2.74 -18.03 -21.12
CA LEU A 398 2.05 -18.38 -19.87
C LEU A 398 3.06 -18.82 -18.81
N GLY A 399 2.72 -18.52 -17.54
CA GLY A 399 3.45 -18.98 -16.38
C GLY A 399 4.60 -18.05 -15.96
N PRO A 400 5.44 -18.51 -15.02
CA PRO A 400 6.48 -17.69 -14.42
C PRO A 400 7.67 -17.44 -15.36
N LEU A 401 8.45 -16.41 -15.05
CA LEU A 401 9.80 -16.21 -15.56
C LEU A 401 10.81 -17.00 -14.72
N SER A 402 11.95 -17.36 -15.34
CA SER A 402 13.11 -17.77 -14.55
C SER A 402 13.67 -16.56 -13.78
N PRO A 403 14.39 -16.79 -12.66
CA PRO A 403 15.03 -15.70 -11.92
C PRO A 403 15.99 -14.87 -12.78
N GLU A 404 16.67 -15.49 -13.75
CA GLU A 404 17.61 -14.85 -14.67
C GLU A 404 16.87 -13.94 -15.65
N GLU A 405 15.78 -14.43 -16.26
CA GLU A 405 14.94 -13.66 -17.18
C GLU A 405 14.35 -12.44 -16.48
N ARG A 406 13.78 -12.63 -15.28
CA ARG A 406 13.22 -11.53 -14.48
C ARG A 406 14.29 -10.48 -14.17
N ARG A 407 15.47 -10.91 -13.72
CA ARG A 407 16.59 -10.00 -13.40
C ARG A 407 17.04 -9.20 -14.62
N ALA A 408 17.15 -9.83 -15.78
CA ALA A 408 17.51 -9.15 -17.03
C ALA A 408 16.50 -8.05 -17.41
N ILE A 409 15.19 -8.31 -17.24
CA ILE A 409 14.14 -7.34 -17.52
C ILE A 409 14.19 -6.18 -16.52
N VAL A 410 14.36 -6.46 -15.22
CA VAL A 410 14.47 -5.43 -14.17
C VAL A 410 15.70 -4.54 -14.44
N GLN A 411 16.85 -5.13 -14.78
CA GLN A 411 18.08 -4.37 -15.08
C GLN A 411 17.96 -3.51 -16.33
N SER A 412 17.17 -3.92 -17.33
CA SER A 412 16.92 -3.13 -18.54
C SER A 412 15.86 -2.05 -18.40
N SER A 413 15.17 -2.03 -17.26
CA SER A 413 14.10 -1.09 -17.00
C SER A 413 14.62 0.34 -16.81
N PRO A 414 13.94 1.37 -17.33
CA PRO A 414 14.37 2.76 -17.15
C PRO A 414 14.21 3.27 -15.71
N PHE A 415 13.51 2.53 -14.84
CA PHE A 415 13.15 2.96 -13.50
C PHE A 415 14.19 2.62 -12.42
N GLY A 416 15.18 1.77 -12.70
CA GLY A 416 16.20 1.37 -11.74
C GLY A 416 17.00 2.55 -11.19
N LEU A 417 17.34 3.53 -12.03
CA LEU A 417 18.07 4.73 -11.59
C LEU A 417 17.27 5.56 -10.56
N LYS A 418 15.95 5.54 -10.64
CA LYS A 418 15.07 6.31 -9.76
C LYS A 418 14.74 5.56 -8.47
N TYR A 419 14.42 4.26 -8.55
CA TYR A 419 13.80 3.54 -7.44
C TYR A 419 14.72 2.59 -6.69
N ASP A 420 15.81 2.09 -7.30
CA ASP A 420 16.64 1.06 -6.68
C ASP A 420 17.48 1.58 -5.50
N LYS A 421 17.70 2.89 -5.45
CA LYS A 421 18.42 3.54 -4.33
C LYS A 421 17.43 4.26 -3.43
N THR A 422 17.55 4.02 -2.13
CA THR A 422 16.88 4.83 -1.11
C THR A 422 17.48 6.22 -1.05
N ILE A 423 16.63 7.22 -0.86
CA ILE A 423 17.01 8.58 -0.53
C ILE A 423 16.68 8.79 0.94
N ASP A 424 17.67 9.24 1.70
CA ASP A 424 17.53 9.59 3.10
C ASP A 424 17.86 11.07 3.23
N ARG A 425 16.89 11.87 3.64
CA ARG A 425 17.04 13.32 3.84
C ARG A 425 16.58 13.70 5.23
N GLU A 426 17.00 14.84 5.71
CA GLU A 426 16.59 15.37 7.00
C GLU A 426 15.06 15.42 7.11
N SER A 427 14.54 14.80 8.16
CA SER A 427 13.11 14.57 8.38
C SER A 427 12.72 14.81 9.85
N ALA A 428 11.53 14.42 10.26
CA ALA A 428 11.05 14.61 11.62
C ALA A 428 11.97 13.95 12.67
N PHE A 429 12.55 12.78 12.35
CA PHE A 429 13.43 12.06 13.27
C PHE A 429 14.69 12.86 13.61
N GLU A 430 15.41 13.37 12.61
CA GLU A 430 16.64 14.16 12.82
C GLU A 430 16.34 15.49 13.50
N ILE A 431 15.28 16.19 13.04
CA ILE A 431 14.93 17.51 13.58
C ILE A 431 14.50 17.41 15.03
N LEU A 432 13.61 16.47 15.38
CA LEU A 432 13.17 16.26 16.76
C LEU A 432 14.32 15.75 17.64
N GLY A 433 15.19 14.89 17.10
CA GLY A 433 16.39 14.43 17.78
C GLY A 433 17.35 15.58 18.11
N ALA A 434 17.59 16.48 17.16
CA ALA A 434 18.42 17.67 17.38
C ALA A 434 17.81 18.63 18.40
N ARG A 435 16.49 18.88 18.35
CA ARG A 435 15.76 19.69 19.33
C ARG A 435 15.88 19.11 20.74
N ALA A 436 15.70 17.78 20.87
CA ALA A 436 15.83 17.11 22.15
C ALA A 436 17.25 17.17 22.72
N ALA A 437 18.28 17.01 21.87
CA ALA A 437 19.67 17.10 22.27
C ALA A 437 20.03 18.54 22.74
N ALA A 438 19.56 19.57 22.03
CA ALA A 438 19.74 20.97 22.41
C ALA A 438 19.07 21.29 23.75
N ALA A 439 17.82 20.86 23.93
CA ALA A 439 17.09 21.04 25.18
C ALA A 439 17.76 20.32 26.37
N ALA A 440 18.28 19.12 26.15
CA ALA A 440 19.02 18.38 27.18
C ALA A 440 20.33 19.08 27.54
N GLN A 441 21.02 19.70 26.58
CA GLN A 441 22.24 20.46 26.82
C GLN A 441 21.93 21.74 27.62
N GLU A 442 20.89 22.49 27.25
CA GLU A 442 20.46 23.69 27.98
C GLU A 442 20.05 23.36 29.42
N ALA A 443 19.33 22.26 29.63
CA ALA A 443 18.97 21.79 30.96
C ALA A 443 20.21 21.42 31.79
N ALA A 444 21.20 20.72 31.20
CA ALA A 444 22.43 20.37 31.89
C ALA A 444 23.27 21.62 32.24
N GLU A 445 23.34 22.61 31.36
CA GLU A 445 24.01 23.88 31.63
C GLU A 445 23.29 24.69 32.72
N ALA A 446 21.96 24.70 32.71
CA ALA A 446 21.17 25.36 33.77
C ALA A 446 21.40 24.67 35.12
N GLU A 447 21.36 23.35 35.18
CA GLU A 447 21.62 22.58 36.41
C GLU A 447 23.05 22.81 36.91
N ALA A 448 24.03 22.88 36.00
CA ALA A 448 25.41 23.21 36.38
C ALA A 448 25.56 24.63 36.94
N ARG A 449 24.85 25.62 36.38
CA ARG A 449 24.82 27.00 36.89
C ARG A 449 24.20 27.07 38.28
N GLU A 450 23.02 26.43 38.45
CA GLU A 450 22.36 26.37 39.77
C GLU A 450 23.24 25.68 40.82
N ALA A 451 23.95 24.58 40.43
CA ALA A 451 24.86 23.88 41.31
C ALA A 451 26.06 24.78 41.70
N ALA A 452 26.63 25.52 40.73
CA ALA A 452 27.73 26.48 40.98
C ALA A 452 27.27 27.64 41.88
N GLU A 453 26.09 28.20 41.63
CA GLU A 453 25.51 29.27 42.50
C GLU A 453 25.25 28.76 43.93
N ALA A 454 24.69 27.55 44.05
CA ALA A 454 24.46 26.93 45.34
C ALA A 454 25.78 26.63 46.10
N ALA A 455 26.84 26.25 45.38
CA ALA A 455 28.17 26.02 45.93
C ALA A 455 28.79 27.36 46.42
N SER A 456 28.74 28.41 45.60
CA SER A 456 29.26 29.74 45.95
C SER A 456 28.50 30.34 47.14
N ALA A 457 27.16 30.20 47.18
CA ALA A 457 26.35 30.64 48.32
C ALA A 457 26.69 29.88 49.64
N LYS A 458 26.99 28.57 49.53
CA LYS A 458 27.43 27.77 50.68
C LYS A 458 28.81 28.22 51.16
N GLU A 459 29.74 28.54 50.25
CA GLU A 459 31.10 29.00 50.57
C GLU A 459 31.04 30.39 51.21
N GLU A 460 30.23 31.31 50.68
CA GLU A 460 29.98 32.61 51.31
C GLU A 460 29.33 32.49 52.71
N ALA A 461 28.37 31.59 52.84
CA ALA A 461 27.74 31.33 54.15
C ALA A 461 28.73 30.71 55.16
N ALA A 462 29.66 29.85 54.69
CA ALA A 462 30.75 29.29 55.50
C ALA A 462 31.74 30.38 55.94
N ARG A 463 32.20 31.22 55.00
CA ARG A 463 33.06 32.39 55.31
C ARG A 463 32.40 33.36 56.26
N ALA A 464 31.08 33.63 56.10
CA ALA A 464 30.32 34.49 57.00
C ALA A 464 30.19 33.87 58.42
N ARG A 465 30.08 32.53 58.51
CA ARG A 465 30.11 31.83 59.83
C ARG A 465 31.47 31.86 60.48
N GLU A 466 32.53 31.65 59.76
CA GLU A 466 33.91 31.78 60.27
C GLU A 466 34.18 33.20 60.74
N PHE A 467 33.74 34.23 59.99
CA PHE A 467 33.86 35.64 60.40
C PHE A 467 33.07 35.96 61.65
N LYS A 468 31.89 35.35 61.83
CA LYS A 468 31.08 35.46 63.04
C LYS A 468 31.67 34.72 64.25
N GLN A 469 32.34 33.57 64.01
CA GLN A 469 33.06 32.82 65.06
C GLN A 469 34.33 33.54 65.49
N ALA A 470 35.12 34.11 64.56
CA ALA A 470 36.30 34.93 64.90
C ALA A 470 35.98 36.21 65.71
N ARG A 471 34.76 36.73 65.67
CA ARG A 471 34.29 37.88 66.47
C ARG A 471 33.72 37.52 67.83
N ARG A 472 33.53 36.23 68.15
CA ARG A 472 33.06 35.77 69.46
C ARG A 472 34.22 35.28 70.30
N PHE A 473 34.99 36.25 70.82
CA PHE A 473 35.79 36.03 72.02
C PHE A 473 35.09 36.78 73.12
N ASP A 474 34.21 36.08 73.87
CA ASP A 474 33.95 36.26 75.32
C ASP A 474 33.04 35.16 75.87
N PRO A 475 33.27 34.71 77.10
CA PRO A 475 32.69 33.48 77.59
C PRO A 475 31.41 33.74 78.42
N VAL A 476 30.42 32.88 78.24
CA VAL A 476 29.52 32.36 79.32
C VAL A 476 28.38 31.55 78.68
N LYS A 477 28.27 30.29 79.08
CA LYS A 477 27.10 29.43 78.85
C LYS A 477 25.85 29.95 79.67
N PRO A 478 24.65 29.61 79.23
CA PRO A 478 24.02 28.35 79.64
C PRO A 478 23.14 27.64 78.61
N GLU A 479 22.81 26.40 79.02
CA GLU A 479 22.10 25.34 78.34
C GLU A 479 20.63 25.55 78.01
N LYS A 480 20.15 24.66 77.11
CA LYS A 480 18.78 24.13 76.84
C LYS A 480 17.90 24.93 75.92
N SER A 481 17.42 24.33 74.82
CA SER A 481 16.39 23.31 74.73
C SER A 481 16.14 22.85 73.29
N ALA A 482 15.74 21.61 73.13
CA ALA A 482 15.38 20.98 71.86
C ALA A 482 14.02 21.47 71.33
N SER A 483 13.91 21.68 69.99
CA SER A 483 12.59 21.62 69.33
C SER A 483 12.75 21.18 67.85
N SER A 484 12.18 20.06 67.60
CA SER A 484 11.51 19.50 66.44
C SER A 484 11.93 19.95 65.01
N THR A 485 12.52 19.00 64.34
CA THR A 485 12.65 18.93 62.90
C THR A 485 11.32 18.87 62.20
N ARG A 486 11.00 19.89 61.41
CA ARG A 486 9.96 19.83 60.37
C ARG A 486 10.63 19.50 59.03
N ARG A 487 10.46 18.26 58.56
CA ARG A 487 10.82 17.85 57.19
C ARG A 487 9.95 18.65 56.22
N LYS A 488 10.57 19.47 55.37
CA LYS A 488 9.96 19.99 54.16
C LYS A 488 10.11 18.90 53.09
N SER A 489 8.99 18.40 52.59
CA SER A 489 8.95 17.58 51.40
C SER A 489 9.37 18.43 50.21
N ALA A 490 10.46 18.05 49.56
CA ALA A 490 10.82 18.60 48.26
C ALA A 490 9.87 18.00 47.21
N SER A 491 9.00 18.84 46.64
CA SER A 491 8.29 18.47 45.40
C SER A 491 9.32 18.46 44.26
N ARG A 492 9.62 17.29 43.75
CA ARG A 492 10.30 17.16 42.48
C ARG A 492 9.31 17.50 41.38
N SER A 493 9.44 18.67 40.79
CA SER A 493 8.95 18.90 39.43
C SER A 493 10.11 18.49 38.51
N ASP A 494 10.11 17.24 38.07
CA ASP A 494 10.97 16.86 36.95
C ASP A 494 10.49 17.64 35.73
N SER A 495 11.36 18.46 35.17
CA SER A 495 11.09 19.22 33.95
C SER A 495 10.85 18.22 32.80
N ILE A 496 9.80 18.48 32.01
CA ILE A 496 9.37 17.70 30.83
C ILE A 496 10.56 17.46 29.86
N ILE A 497 11.43 18.45 29.73
CA ILE A 497 12.64 18.45 28.88
C ILE A 497 13.68 17.39 29.35
N GLU A 498 13.80 17.17 30.67
CA GLU A 498 14.75 16.18 31.22
C GLU A 498 14.33 14.74 30.95
N THR A 499 13.02 14.49 30.90
CA THR A 499 12.42 13.18 30.58
C THR A 499 12.60 12.83 29.09
N PHE A 500 12.46 13.81 28.19
CA PHE A 500 12.67 13.66 26.75
C PHE A 500 14.12 13.30 26.42
N GLY A 501 15.08 14.07 26.93
CA GLY A 501 16.49 13.80 26.72
C GLY A 501 16.92 12.41 27.23
N LYS A 502 16.41 11.99 28.40
CA LYS A 502 16.71 10.66 28.98
C LYS A 502 16.07 9.50 28.20
N SER A 503 14.87 9.70 27.64
CA SER A 503 14.17 8.69 26.85
C SER A 503 14.84 8.48 25.50
N LEU A 504 15.14 9.54 24.77
CA LEU A 504 15.84 9.48 23.49
C LEU A 504 17.28 8.99 23.63
N ALA A 505 18.01 9.42 24.67
CA ALA A 505 19.37 8.95 24.98
C ALA A 505 19.39 7.44 25.29
N ARG A 506 18.35 6.89 25.95
CA ARG A 506 18.24 5.44 26.18
C ARG A 506 17.97 4.67 24.90
N GLN A 507 17.19 5.24 23.99
CA GLN A 507 16.83 4.61 22.71
C GLN A 507 18.03 4.65 21.73
N LEU A 508 18.77 5.75 21.67
CA LEU A 508 20.02 5.89 20.92
C LEU A 508 21.18 5.07 21.55
N GLY A 509 21.14 4.84 22.86
CA GLY A 509 22.09 3.99 23.59
C GLY A 509 21.87 2.47 23.42
N SER A 510 20.75 2.05 22.81
CA SER A 510 20.51 0.64 22.48
C SER A 510 21.44 0.17 21.35
N LYS A 511 21.73 -1.15 21.29
CA LYS A 511 22.59 -1.71 20.21
C LYS A 511 22.05 -1.39 18.80
N ALA A 512 20.74 -1.26 18.63
CA ALA A 512 20.12 -0.86 17.38
C ALA A 512 20.32 0.63 17.07
N GLY A 513 20.18 1.52 18.08
CA GLY A 513 20.45 2.95 17.94
C GLY A 513 21.94 3.25 17.68
N GLN A 514 22.86 2.50 18.31
CA GLN A 514 24.31 2.62 18.06
C GLN A 514 24.73 2.15 16.66
N GLN A 515 24.01 1.21 16.05
CA GLN A 515 24.23 0.82 14.65
C GLN A 515 23.74 1.88 13.67
N LEU A 516 22.61 2.53 13.95
CA LEU A 516 22.09 3.66 13.17
C LEU A 516 23.01 4.89 13.24
N VAL A 517 23.43 5.30 14.44
CA VAL A 517 24.38 6.42 14.63
C VAL A 517 25.75 6.13 14.03
N ARG A 518 26.26 4.89 14.11
CA ARG A 518 27.51 4.49 13.44
C ARG A 518 27.37 4.42 11.92
N GLY A 519 26.21 4.09 11.38
CA GLY A 519 25.94 4.12 9.94
C GLY A 519 25.96 5.54 9.38
N VAL A 520 25.27 6.47 10.03
CA VAL A 520 25.15 7.86 9.61
C VAL A 520 26.43 8.67 9.86
N LEU A 521 27.03 8.57 11.04
CA LEU A 521 28.31 9.27 11.35
C LEU A 521 29.51 8.64 10.63
N GLY A 522 29.49 7.33 10.36
CA GLY A 522 30.56 6.65 9.63
C GLY A 522 30.67 7.05 8.17
N SER A 523 29.57 7.50 7.55
CA SER A 523 29.56 8.01 6.17
C SER A 523 30.07 9.45 6.06
N LEU A 524 29.88 10.27 7.10
CA LEU A 524 30.34 11.67 7.15
C LEU A 524 31.87 11.83 7.38
N PHE A 525 32.54 10.83 7.97
CA PHE A 525 33.99 10.87 8.24
C PHE A 525 34.83 10.05 7.26
N LYS A 526 34.29 9.50 6.18
CA LYS A 526 34.98 8.72 5.16
C LYS A 526 35.19 9.44 3.83
N SER A 527 35.05 10.76 3.79
CA SER A 527 35.50 11.57 2.64
C SER A 527 36.69 12.45 3.08
N ARG A 528 37.85 11.86 3.13
CA ARG A 528 39.17 12.47 2.88
C ARG A 528 40.09 11.39 2.34
#